data_d58613cde53cac32fb4e90eb33ea5fb4
#
_entry.id   d58613cde53cac32fb4e90eb33ea5fb4
#
_cell.length_a   1.000
_cell.length_b   1.000
_cell.length_c   1.000
_cell.angle_alpha   90.00
_cell.angle_beta   90.00
_cell.angle_gamma   90.00
#
_symmetry.space_group_name_H-M   'P 1'
#
loop_
_entity.id
_entity.type
_entity.pdbx_description
1 polymer ?
#
loop_
_entity_poly.entity_id
_entity_poly.type
_entity_poly.pdbx_seq_one_letter_code
_entity_poly.pdbx_strand_id
1 'polypeptide(L)'
;MKIVHIQSQYKGKEKLQLILFTAFCFAMLIVRMIYTNSFEYRFMGINLLLAWIPYLLVLRIIKLNTRGHKIQIGILLFLWLIFFPNAPYMITDIYHLEEFDSAPKWFDLIMLLSFAWTGMMLAFISFRKLHRRFLRMKKTWVHLVTVFSIFFSCGIGIYLGRYERWNSWEIITQ
;
A
#
# COMPACT_ATOMS: atom_id res chain seq x y z
N MET A 1 27.70 -12.02 13.94
CA MET A 1 27.91 -11.84 12.50
C MET A 1 26.87 -12.55 11.63
N LYS A 2 26.56 -13.84 11.82
CA LYS A 2 25.53 -14.60 11.07
C LYS A 2 24.13 -13.99 11.06
N ILE A 3 23.63 -13.47 12.19
CA ILE A 3 22.27 -12.90 12.32
C ILE A 3 22.09 -11.64 11.46
N VAL A 4 23.10 -10.78 11.39
CA VAL A 4 23.07 -9.54 10.58
C VAL A 4 23.05 -9.87 9.08
N HIS A 5 23.82 -10.88 8.67
CA HIS A 5 23.84 -11.34 7.27
C HIS A 5 22.50 -11.96 6.85
N ILE A 6 21.88 -12.76 7.72
CA ILE A 6 20.54 -13.33 7.50
C ILE A 6 19.48 -12.25 7.36
N GLN A 7 19.49 -11.24 8.24
CA GLN A 7 18.53 -10.11 8.15
C GLN A 7 18.71 -9.26 6.88
N SER A 8 19.94 -9.10 6.39
CA SER A 8 20.22 -8.39 5.14
C SER A 8 19.68 -9.14 3.93
N GLN A 9 19.88 -10.45 3.87
CA GLN A 9 19.34 -11.31 2.79
C GLN A 9 17.81 -11.30 2.75
N TYR A 10 17.13 -11.35 3.91
CA TYR A 10 15.66 -11.28 3.97
C TYR A 10 15.10 -9.94 3.48
N LYS A 11 15.78 -8.82 3.76
CA LYS A 11 15.37 -7.50 3.26
C LYS A 11 15.48 -7.38 1.74
N GLY A 12 16.52 -7.97 1.15
CA GLY A 12 16.69 -8.00 -0.31
C GLY A 12 15.60 -8.82 -1.00
N LYS A 13 15.32 -10.01 -0.48
CA LYS A 13 14.28 -10.91 -1.01
C LYS A 13 12.88 -10.30 -0.93
N GLU A 14 12.52 -9.67 0.19
CA GLU A 14 11.23 -9.00 0.39
C GLU A 14 11.01 -7.89 -0.65
N LYS A 15 12.02 -7.03 -0.87
CA LYS A 15 11.94 -5.96 -1.88
C LYS A 15 11.83 -6.52 -3.29
N LEU A 16 12.60 -7.54 -3.62
CA LEU A 16 12.55 -8.20 -4.93
C LEU A 16 11.16 -8.80 -5.19
N GLN A 17 10.58 -9.49 -4.21
CA GLN A 17 9.23 -10.04 -4.33
C GLN A 17 8.19 -8.96 -4.62
N LEU A 18 8.22 -7.82 -3.90
CA LEU A 18 7.31 -6.71 -4.15
C LEU A 18 7.46 -6.12 -5.56
N ILE A 19 8.70 -6.02 -6.04
CA ILE A 19 8.98 -5.54 -7.41
C ILE A 19 8.44 -6.54 -8.44
N LEU A 20 8.65 -7.84 -8.24
CA LEU A 20 8.16 -8.88 -9.16
C LEU A 20 6.62 -8.90 -9.21
N PHE A 21 5.94 -8.83 -8.06
CA PHE A 21 4.48 -8.73 -8.03
C PHE A 21 3.98 -7.46 -8.70
N THR A 22 4.63 -6.33 -8.47
CA THR A 22 4.30 -5.07 -9.14
C THR A 22 4.48 -5.17 -10.66
N ALA A 23 5.60 -5.74 -11.11
CA ALA A 23 5.87 -5.96 -12.53
C ALA A 23 4.83 -6.90 -13.17
N PHE A 24 4.43 -7.96 -12.47
CA PHE A 24 3.36 -8.85 -12.90
C PHE A 24 2.02 -8.11 -13.06
N CYS A 25 1.62 -7.29 -12.08
CA CYS A 25 0.40 -6.47 -12.15
C CYS A 25 0.42 -5.55 -13.38
N PHE A 26 1.52 -4.84 -13.61
CA PHE A 26 1.64 -3.98 -14.80
C PHE A 26 1.65 -4.77 -16.10
N ALA A 27 2.28 -5.93 -16.14
CA ALA A 27 2.26 -6.81 -17.32
C ALA A 27 0.82 -7.24 -17.66
N MET A 28 0.03 -7.68 -16.65
CA MET A 28 -1.39 -8.02 -16.83
C MET A 28 -2.20 -6.83 -17.36
N LEU A 29 -1.99 -5.65 -16.79
CA LEU A 29 -2.68 -4.43 -17.21
C LEU A 29 -2.33 -4.06 -18.66
N ILE A 30 -1.05 -4.13 -19.05
CA ILE A 30 -0.60 -3.85 -20.42
C ILE A 30 -1.21 -4.85 -21.40
N VAL A 31 -1.18 -6.15 -21.08
CA VAL A 31 -1.79 -7.20 -21.92
C VAL A 31 -3.27 -6.92 -22.15
N ARG A 32 -4.00 -6.55 -21.07
CA ARG A 32 -5.41 -6.18 -21.16
C ARG A 32 -5.64 -4.97 -22.09
N MET A 33 -4.85 -3.90 -21.87
CA MET A 33 -4.97 -2.68 -22.67
C MET A 33 -4.72 -2.94 -24.17
N ILE A 34 -3.74 -3.79 -24.48
CA ILE A 34 -3.46 -4.20 -25.87
C ILE A 34 -4.61 -5.05 -26.44
N TYR A 35 -5.11 -6.01 -25.66
CA TYR A 35 -6.17 -6.92 -26.10
C TYR A 35 -7.50 -6.20 -26.36
N THR A 36 -7.89 -5.27 -25.47
CA THR A 36 -9.18 -4.55 -25.57
C THR A 36 -9.09 -3.24 -26.34
N ASN A 37 -7.88 -2.79 -26.65
CA ASN A 37 -7.60 -1.47 -27.22
C ASN A 37 -8.26 -0.32 -26.41
N SER A 38 -8.35 -0.49 -25.07
CA SER A 38 -8.99 0.44 -24.13
C SER A 38 -8.12 0.72 -22.90
N PHE A 39 -8.35 1.85 -22.24
CA PHE A 39 -7.64 2.30 -21.05
C PHE A 39 -8.50 2.20 -19.75
N GLU A 40 -9.50 1.34 -19.74
CA GLU A 40 -10.54 1.26 -18.69
C GLU A 40 -9.93 1.10 -17.28
N TYR A 41 -9.01 0.17 -17.06
CA TYR A 41 -8.41 -0.09 -15.74
C TYR A 41 -7.10 0.69 -15.47
N ARG A 42 -6.80 1.77 -16.18
CA ARG A 42 -5.57 2.56 -15.95
C ARG A 42 -5.43 3.07 -14.51
N PHE A 43 -6.55 3.30 -13.83
CA PHE A 43 -6.56 3.75 -12.43
C PHE A 43 -5.90 2.73 -11.48
N MET A 44 -5.94 1.42 -11.79
CA MET A 44 -5.28 0.39 -11.02
C MET A 44 -3.76 0.61 -10.92
N GLY A 45 -3.14 1.01 -12.04
CA GLY A 45 -1.71 1.34 -12.06
C GLY A 45 -1.39 2.53 -11.15
N ILE A 46 -2.22 3.57 -11.18
CA ILE A 46 -2.08 4.75 -10.30
C ILE A 46 -2.25 4.36 -8.84
N ASN A 47 -3.29 3.59 -8.50
CA ASN A 47 -3.55 3.12 -7.13
C ASN A 47 -2.39 2.29 -6.60
N LEU A 48 -1.79 1.42 -7.43
CA LEU A 48 -0.62 0.63 -7.03
C LEU A 48 0.61 1.51 -6.78
N LEU A 49 0.84 2.54 -7.58
CA LEU A 49 1.92 3.51 -7.34
C LEU A 49 1.69 4.28 -6.03
N LEU A 50 0.46 4.69 -5.74
CA LEU A 50 0.10 5.32 -4.47
C LEU A 50 0.29 4.36 -3.28
N ALA A 51 0.01 3.07 -3.44
CA ALA A 51 0.24 2.04 -2.43
C ALA A 51 1.72 1.82 -2.10
N TRP A 52 2.64 2.16 -3.00
CA TRP A 52 4.08 2.14 -2.74
C TRP A 52 4.55 3.26 -1.81
N ILE A 53 3.85 4.40 -1.77
CA ILE A 53 4.26 5.58 -0.98
C ILE A 53 4.43 5.23 0.51
N PRO A 54 3.46 4.61 1.21
CA PRO A 54 3.63 4.22 2.61
C PRO A 54 4.85 3.34 2.87
N TYR A 55 5.11 2.39 1.98
CA TYR A 55 6.28 1.52 2.09
C TYR A 55 7.60 2.32 2.00
N LEU A 56 7.70 3.23 1.03
CA LEU A 56 8.89 4.08 0.85
C LEU A 56 9.09 5.05 2.02
N LEU A 57 8.00 5.64 2.54
CA LEU A 57 8.05 6.51 3.72
C LEU A 57 8.58 5.76 4.94
N VAL A 58 8.12 4.54 5.19
CA VAL A 58 8.63 3.72 6.30
C VAL A 58 10.10 3.38 6.12
N LEU A 59 10.56 3.07 4.91
CA LEU A 59 11.99 2.86 4.65
C LEU A 59 12.83 4.11 4.99
N ARG A 60 12.28 5.29 4.79
CA ARG A 60 12.93 6.56 5.19
C ARG A 60 12.91 6.72 6.71
N ILE A 61 11.77 6.54 7.35
CA ILE A 61 11.59 6.65 8.80
C ILE A 61 12.57 5.76 9.58
N ILE A 62 12.74 4.50 9.15
CA ILE A 62 13.62 3.55 9.87
C ILE A 62 15.11 3.90 9.77
N LYS A 63 15.51 4.72 8.78
CA LYS A 63 16.89 5.20 8.62
C LYS A 63 17.20 6.42 9.48
N LEU A 64 16.18 7.18 9.90
CA LEU A 64 16.36 8.40 10.67
C LEU A 64 16.67 8.13 12.14
N ASN A 65 17.54 8.94 12.73
CA ASN A 65 17.80 8.91 14.17
C ASN A 65 16.63 9.58 14.91
N THR A 66 16.02 8.86 15.84
CA THR A 66 14.82 9.32 16.58
C THR A 66 15.11 10.56 17.44
N ARG A 67 16.33 10.75 17.93
CA ARG A 67 16.68 11.89 18.79
C ARG A 67 16.91 13.17 18.00
N GLY A 68 17.54 13.08 16.81
CA GLY A 68 17.90 14.24 15.99
C GLY A 68 16.83 14.69 15.00
N HIS A 69 15.83 13.85 14.66
CA HIS A 69 14.92 14.09 13.54
C HIS A 69 13.45 13.93 13.94
N LYS A 70 13.06 14.33 15.15
CA LYS A 70 11.70 14.14 15.68
C LYS A 70 10.61 14.75 14.79
N ILE A 71 10.79 16.00 14.37
CA ILE A 71 9.85 16.73 13.53
C ILE A 71 9.71 16.03 12.16
N GLN A 72 10.84 15.69 11.54
CA GLN A 72 10.84 15.01 10.25
C GLN A 72 10.16 13.65 10.32
N ILE A 73 10.40 12.89 11.39
CA ILE A 73 9.71 11.61 11.62
C ILE A 73 8.21 11.82 11.80
N GLY A 74 7.80 12.87 12.54
CA GLY A 74 6.38 13.22 12.71
C GLY A 74 5.69 13.52 11.39
N ILE A 75 6.31 14.33 10.53
CA ILE A 75 5.80 14.63 9.19
C ILE A 75 5.68 13.37 8.33
N LEU A 76 6.71 12.52 8.32
CA LEU A 76 6.71 11.28 7.54
C LEU A 76 5.65 10.27 8.05
N LEU A 77 5.40 10.22 9.37
CA LEU A 77 4.34 9.40 9.96
C LEU A 77 2.94 9.91 9.58
N PHE A 78 2.75 11.21 9.57
CA PHE A 78 1.52 11.85 9.13
C PHE A 78 1.23 11.56 7.65
N LEU A 79 2.22 11.74 6.78
CA LEU A 79 2.10 11.38 5.36
C LEU A 79 1.85 9.87 5.19
N TRP A 80 2.54 9.03 5.97
CA TRP A 80 2.30 7.59 5.96
C TRP A 80 0.84 7.26 6.28
N LEU A 81 0.26 7.90 7.30
CA LEU A 81 -1.13 7.67 7.71
C LEU A 81 -2.13 8.08 6.62
N ILE A 82 -1.88 9.21 5.92
CA ILE A 82 -2.73 9.68 4.82
C ILE A 82 -2.70 8.72 3.63
N PHE A 83 -1.52 8.24 3.25
CA PHE A 83 -1.37 7.39 2.07
C PHE A 83 -1.60 5.90 2.36
N PHE A 84 -1.55 5.47 3.62
CA PHE A 84 -1.69 4.06 3.99
C PHE A 84 -3.01 3.41 3.53
N PRO A 85 -4.18 4.10 3.59
CA PRO A 85 -5.45 3.53 3.12
C PRO A 85 -5.47 3.16 1.63
N ASN A 86 -4.63 3.79 0.78
CA ASN A 86 -4.59 3.47 -0.66
C ASN A 86 -4.21 2.01 -0.94
N ALA A 87 -3.41 1.39 -0.07
CA ALA A 87 -2.98 0.01 -0.28
C ALA A 87 -4.12 -1.00 -0.04
N PRO A 88 -4.84 -1.02 1.11
CA PRO A 88 -6.00 -1.88 1.29
C PRO A 88 -7.22 -1.44 0.46
N TYR A 89 -7.32 -0.17 0.03
CA TYR A 89 -8.36 0.30 -0.87
C TYR A 89 -8.44 -0.52 -2.16
N MET A 90 -7.31 -1.00 -2.68
CA MET A 90 -7.26 -1.80 -3.92
C MET A 90 -8.09 -3.10 -3.85
N ILE A 91 -8.43 -3.61 -2.65
CA ILE A 91 -9.36 -4.73 -2.50
C ILE A 91 -10.75 -4.34 -3.00
N THR A 92 -11.17 -3.10 -2.76
CA THR A 92 -12.49 -2.63 -3.17
C THR A 92 -12.60 -2.43 -4.69
N ASP A 93 -11.47 -2.38 -5.40
CA ASP A 93 -11.46 -2.27 -6.86
C ASP A 93 -11.99 -3.53 -7.56
N ILE A 94 -12.11 -4.68 -6.85
CA ILE A 94 -12.77 -5.90 -7.33
C ILE A 94 -14.24 -5.61 -7.68
N TYR A 95 -14.86 -4.59 -7.08
CA TYR A 95 -16.23 -4.14 -7.41
C TYR A 95 -16.38 -3.71 -8.87
N HIS A 96 -15.29 -3.27 -9.54
CA HIS A 96 -15.31 -2.89 -10.96
C HIS A 96 -15.32 -4.09 -11.93
N LEU A 97 -15.30 -5.34 -11.43
CA LEU A 97 -15.27 -6.53 -12.28
C LEU A 97 -16.47 -6.61 -13.24
N GLU A 98 -17.63 -6.12 -12.82
CA GLU A 98 -18.85 -6.15 -13.63
C GLU A 98 -19.05 -4.90 -14.49
N GLU A 99 -18.20 -3.90 -14.34
CA GLU A 99 -18.37 -2.60 -14.98
C GLU A 99 -17.94 -2.62 -16.46
N PHE A 100 -17.03 -3.53 -16.82
CA PHE A 100 -16.46 -3.61 -18.17
C PHE A 100 -16.57 -5.03 -18.72
N ASP A 101 -17.13 -5.18 -19.94
CA ASP A 101 -17.31 -6.46 -20.66
C ASP A 101 -16.34 -6.63 -21.85
N SER A 102 -15.30 -5.79 -21.94
CA SER A 102 -14.37 -5.75 -23.05
C SER A 102 -13.33 -6.90 -23.07
N ALA A 103 -13.15 -7.61 -21.93
CA ALA A 103 -12.25 -8.74 -21.79
C ALA A 103 -12.93 -9.92 -21.06
N PRO A 104 -12.38 -11.16 -21.15
CA PRO A 104 -12.90 -12.28 -20.40
C PRO A 104 -12.89 -12.01 -18.89
N LYS A 105 -14.01 -12.17 -18.21
CA LYS A 105 -14.20 -11.89 -16.77
C LYS A 105 -13.16 -12.57 -15.87
N TRP A 106 -12.75 -13.79 -16.21
CA TRP A 106 -11.72 -14.51 -15.44
C TRP A 106 -10.35 -13.80 -15.49
N PHE A 107 -10.01 -13.16 -16.64
CA PHE A 107 -8.75 -12.43 -16.80
C PHE A 107 -8.77 -11.16 -15.95
N ASP A 108 -9.84 -10.37 -16.03
CA ASP A 108 -10.03 -9.16 -15.23
C ASP A 108 -10.04 -9.50 -13.73
N LEU A 109 -10.69 -10.61 -13.31
CA LEU A 109 -10.68 -11.06 -11.93
C LEU A 109 -9.25 -11.37 -11.43
N ILE A 110 -8.46 -12.14 -12.19
CA ILE A 110 -7.07 -12.47 -11.81
C ILE A 110 -6.23 -11.20 -11.75
N MET A 111 -6.41 -10.28 -12.69
CA MET A 111 -5.71 -9.00 -12.70
C MET A 111 -6.06 -8.19 -11.44
N LEU A 112 -7.33 -7.96 -11.14
CA LEU A 112 -7.81 -7.22 -9.97
C LEU A 112 -7.31 -7.84 -8.66
N LEU A 113 -7.40 -9.17 -8.52
CA LEU A 113 -6.88 -9.90 -7.36
C LEU A 113 -5.36 -9.75 -7.21
N SER A 114 -4.61 -9.75 -8.30
CA SER A 114 -3.16 -9.56 -8.28
C SER A 114 -2.77 -8.16 -7.77
N PHE A 115 -3.50 -7.14 -8.23
CA PHE A 115 -3.33 -5.77 -7.74
C PHE A 115 -3.69 -5.64 -6.26
N ALA A 116 -4.86 -6.16 -5.85
CA ALA A 116 -5.32 -6.16 -4.46
C ALA A 116 -4.31 -6.88 -3.55
N TRP A 117 -3.81 -8.05 -3.95
CA TRP A 117 -2.81 -8.80 -3.21
C TRP A 117 -1.50 -8.02 -3.04
N THR A 118 -1.01 -7.41 -4.12
CA THR A 118 0.22 -6.61 -4.09
C THR A 118 0.07 -5.40 -3.17
N GLY A 119 -1.07 -4.69 -3.25
CA GLY A 119 -1.41 -3.60 -2.33
C GLY A 119 -1.41 -4.04 -0.88
N MET A 120 -2.07 -5.17 -0.57
CA MET A 120 -2.09 -5.74 0.79
C MET A 120 -0.71 -6.12 1.30
N MET A 121 0.15 -6.69 0.45
CA MET A 121 1.53 -6.99 0.82
C MET A 121 2.31 -5.72 1.15
N LEU A 122 2.18 -4.66 0.35
CA LEU A 122 2.78 -3.35 0.62
C LEU A 122 2.31 -2.77 1.96
N ALA A 123 0.98 -2.78 2.22
CA ALA A 123 0.41 -2.34 3.48
C ALA A 123 0.96 -3.13 4.67
N PHE A 124 0.87 -4.46 4.60
CA PHE A 124 1.30 -5.34 5.70
C PHE A 124 2.79 -5.18 6.02
N ILE A 125 3.65 -5.16 5.00
CA ILE A 125 5.09 -5.02 5.19
C ILE A 125 5.44 -3.62 5.73
N SER A 126 4.79 -2.57 5.21
CA SER A 126 4.93 -1.21 5.69
C SER A 126 4.55 -1.10 7.17
N PHE A 127 3.35 -1.56 7.53
CA PHE A 127 2.88 -1.60 8.91
C PHE A 127 3.80 -2.40 9.82
N ARG A 128 4.20 -3.62 9.43
CA ARG A 128 5.09 -4.48 10.21
C ARG A 128 6.44 -3.80 10.52
N LYS A 129 7.02 -3.07 9.55
CA LYS A 129 8.27 -2.33 9.74
C LYS A 129 8.10 -1.19 10.74
N LEU A 130 7.02 -0.42 10.61
CA LEU A 130 6.70 0.68 11.51
C LEU A 130 6.43 0.17 12.92
N HIS A 131 5.63 -0.88 13.04
CA HIS A 131 5.33 -1.56 14.30
C HIS A 131 6.61 -2.00 15.04
N ARG A 132 7.52 -2.67 14.34
CA ARG A 132 8.81 -3.10 14.91
C ARG A 132 9.67 -1.93 15.38
N ARG A 133 9.56 -0.77 14.75
CA ARG A 133 10.34 0.43 15.07
C ARG A 133 9.85 1.14 16.32
N PHE A 134 8.53 1.27 16.51
CA PHE A 134 7.95 2.15 17.51
C PHE A 134 7.14 1.43 18.59
N LEU A 135 6.53 0.28 18.29
CA LEU A 135 5.55 -0.37 19.16
C LEU A 135 6.09 -1.61 19.89
N ARG A 136 7.20 -2.20 19.44
CA ARG A 136 7.73 -3.45 19.99
C ARG A 136 7.96 -3.42 21.52
N MET A 137 8.28 -2.24 22.07
CA MET A 137 8.63 -2.07 23.51
C MET A 137 7.52 -1.36 24.30
N LYS A 138 6.34 -1.14 23.69
CA LYS A 138 5.23 -0.46 24.35
C LYS A 138 4.32 -1.42 25.11
N LYS A 139 3.58 -0.88 26.12
CA LYS A 139 2.57 -1.65 26.83
C LYS A 139 1.49 -2.15 25.86
N THR A 140 0.93 -3.33 26.14
CA THR A 140 -0.09 -3.99 25.28
C THR A 140 -1.26 -3.07 24.93
N TRP A 141 -1.74 -2.27 25.86
CA TRP A 141 -2.82 -1.30 25.62
C TRP A 141 -2.46 -0.25 24.58
N VAL A 142 -1.26 0.33 24.68
CA VAL A 142 -0.78 1.33 23.69
C VAL A 142 -0.71 0.70 22.32
N HIS A 143 -0.27 -0.55 22.25
CA HIS A 143 -0.24 -1.31 21.00
C HIS A 143 -1.64 -1.50 20.41
N LEU A 144 -2.60 -2.00 21.20
CA LEU A 144 -3.98 -2.23 20.75
C LEU A 144 -4.65 -0.94 20.27
N VAL A 145 -4.56 0.14 21.05
CA VAL A 145 -5.13 1.44 20.68
C VAL A 145 -4.51 1.97 19.38
N THR A 146 -3.19 1.88 19.23
CA THR A 146 -2.52 2.36 18.02
C THR A 146 -2.94 1.54 16.79
N VAL A 147 -2.99 0.21 16.90
CA VAL A 147 -3.43 -0.68 15.82
C VAL A 147 -4.86 -0.37 15.44
N PHE A 148 -5.76 -0.29 16.43
CA PHE A 148 -7.17 0.04 16.21
C PHE A 148 -7.33 1.40 15.51
N SER A 149 -6.62 2.45 15.97
CA SER A 149 -6.68 3.78 15.36
C SER A 149 -6.22 3.78 13.91
N ILE A 150 -5.18 3.03 13.57
CA ILE A 150 -4.69 2.90 12.20
C ILE A 150 -5.73 2.21 11.31
N PHE A 151 -6.31 1.09 11.76
CA PHE A 151 -7.33 0.39 10.99
C PHE A 151 -8.63 1.19 10.86
N PHE A 152 -9.03 1.90 11.91
CA PHE A 152 -10.18 2.81 11.89
C PHE A 152 -9.97 3.94 10.89
N SER A 153 -8.81 4.61 10.91
CA SER A 153 -8.45 5.63 9.93
C SER A 153 -8.42 5.08 8.50
N CYS A 154 -7.98 3.83 8.36
CA CYS A 154 -8.00 3.11 7.09
C CYS A 154 -9.43 2.92 6.57
N GLY A 155 -10.36 2.50 7.43
CA GLY A 155 -11.78 2.36 7.10
C GLY A 155 -12.41 3.67 6.66
N ILE A 156 -12.12 4.78 7.38
CA ILE A 156 -12.56 6.13 6.99
C ILE A 156 -11.99 6.51 5.63
N GLY A 157 -10.68 6.31 5.41
CA GLY A 157 -10.03 6.65 4.14
C GLY A 157 -10.59 5.86 2.95
N ILE A 158 -10.91 4.57 3.14
CA ILE A 158 -11.56 3.74 2.13
C ILE A 158 -12.98 4.25 1.86
N TYR A 159 -13.74 4.58 2.90
CA TYR A 159 -15.08 5.15 2.77
C TYR A 159 -15.08 6.45 1.96
N LEU A 160 -14.25 7.41 2.34
CA LEU A 160 -14.12 8.70 1.64
C LEU A 160 -13.69 8.51 0.17
N GLY A 161 -12.72 7.64 -0.08
CA GLY A 161 -12.26 7.36 -1.44
C GLY A 161 -13.31 6.65 -2.30
N ARG A 162 -14.13 5.75 -1.73
CA ARG A 162 -15.08 4.94 -2.48
C ARG A 162 -16.44 5.62 -2.68
N TYR A 163 -16.99 6.23 -1.64
CA TYR A 163 -18.32 6.84 -1.68
C TYR A 163 -18.28 8.32 -2.06
N GLU A 164 -17.38 9.07 -1.47
CA GLU A 164 -17.23 10.51 -1.73
C GLU A 164 -16.36 10.81 -2.95
N ARG A 165 -15.67 9.79 -3.51
CA ARG A 165 -14.73 9.89 -4.64
C ARG A 165 -13.59 10.87 -4.41
N TRP A 166 -13.23 11.13 -3.14
CA TRP A 166 -12.13 12.00 -2.77
C TRP A 166 -10.78 11.30 -3.01
N ASN A 167 -9.89 11.98 -3.69
CA ASN A 167 -8.51 11.51 -3.83
C ASN A 167 -7.67 11.97 -2.63
N SER A 168 -6.67 11.18 -2.23
CA SER A 168 -5.80 11.49 -1.08
C SER A 168 -5.11 12.85 -1.15
N TRP A 169 -4.91 13.42 -2.34
CA TRP A 169 -4.33 14.74 -2.54
C TRP A 169 -5.34 15.88 -2.38
N GLU A 170 -6.64 15.65 -2.53
CA GLU A 170 -7.67 16.66 -2.36
C GLU A 170 -7.82 17.09 -0.90
N ILE A 171 -7.50 16.18 0.04
CA ILE A 171 -7.44 16.48 1.49
C ILE A 171 -6.39 17.55 1.82
N ILE A 172 -5.37 17.71 0.95
CA ILE A 172 -4.27 18.66 1.16
C ILE A 172 -4.51 19.98 0.41
N THR A 173 -5.40 20.00 -0.60
CA THR A 173 -5.61 21.13 -1.52
C THR A 173 -6.91 21.90 -1.28
N GLN A 174 -7.81 21.39 -0.46
CA GLN A 174 -9.00 22.09 0.06
C GLN A 174 -8.80 22.49 1.53
#